data_2c9d9749f8355423ab55aac3152c7c8a
#
_entry.id   2c9d9749f8355423ab55aac3152c7c8a
#
_cell.length_a   1.000
_cell.length_b   1.000
_cell.length_c   1.000
_cell.angle_alpha   90.00
_cell.angle_beta   90.00
_cell.angle_gamma   90.00
#
_symmetry.space_group_name_H-M   'P 1'
#
loop_
_entity.id
_entity.type
_entity.pdbx_description
1 polymer ?
#
loop_
_entity_poly.entity_id
_entity_poly.type
_entity_poly.pdbx_seq_one_letter_code
_entity_poly.pdbx_strand_id
1 'polypeptide(L)'
;VNNQNQWEVLPVYYHDGEGSPVAMAWFDGYTPGMSRVNQSYWKDNNYSLNLYTDYFKQIGDHYFKVMGGFNAELYKRTNLSGQRDELITPDVPTLNTGTTEQKANGGYSHWANAGFFGRINYNYKERYLLEINGRYDGSSRFIGDKRWGFFPSFSAGWNVSREPFWRDLEHIVNNFKIRGSWGELGNCNTTAFYPFYQTMPTGVENSGWLINGKKPNTASAPGIVSAEMTWETVRSWNIGFDFGLLNNRLTGSFDYFVRNTLDMIGPAPQLPATLGATVPKVNNADMKAWGFEVEVSWRDRIKDFNYGVKFVLSDDQRKVTRYPNEELNRNQWYAGRMDGLVWGYETVGIAKTDAEMEAHLASLPNGGQSQLGSKWAAGDIMYKDLNGDGKISSGDGTLNDLGDLKVVANTQLRFKYGLTLDASWKGFDFSAFFQGVGKRDVVVGGPYFWGANGQGMWQAAAFKDHMDYFRPEDTESVFGPNVDAYYPRVIFGGGSSEGGKNTLTQSRYVQNGAYIRLKNLQLGYTLPSTITKKFAVNSLRVYVSGDNLWTG
;
A
#
# COMPACT_ATOMS: atom_id res chain seq x y z
N VAL A 1 21.29 -9.56 -14.99
CA VAL A 1 22.44 -9.47 -14.09
C VAL A 1 22.42 -8.09 -13.44
N ASN A 2 22.22 -8.03 -12.13
CA ASN A 2 22.25 -6.78 -11.38
C ASN A 2 23.47 -6.77 -10.47
N ASN A 3 24.19 -5.65 -10.49
CA ASN A 3 25.34 -5.38 -9.64
C ASN A 3 25.00 -4.19 -8.73
N GLN A 4 25.16 -4.35 -7.43
CA GLN A 4 24.95 -3.26 -6.49
C GLN A 4 26.19 -3.09 -5.62
N ASN A 5 26.76 -1.90 -5.64
CA ASN A 5 27.83 -1.48 -4.75
C ASN A 5 27.26 -0.49 -3.74
N GLN A 6 27.43 -0.79 -2.47
CA GLN A 6 27.07 0.10 -1.38
C GLN A 6 28.30 0.31 -0.51
N TRP A 7 28.60 1.56 -0.20
CA TRP A 7 29.65 1.93 0.74
C TRP A 7 29.12 2.99 1.70
N GLU A 8 29.59 2.94 2.90
CA GLU A 8 29.27 3.92 3.95
C GLU A 8 30.58 4.41 4.55
N VAL A 9 30.70 5.73 4.64
CA VAL A 9 31.74 6.41 5.41
C VAL A 9 31.00 7.25 6.44
N LEU A 10 31.14 6.89 7.70
CA LEU A 10 30.49 7.59 8.82
C LEU A 10 31.54 8.31 9.67
N PRO A 11 31.96 9.55 9.31
CA PRO A 11 32.59 10.41 10.30
C PRO A 11 31.48 11.06 11.12
N VAL A 12 31.24 10.56 12.31
CA VAL A 12 30.36 11.26 13.27
C VAL A 12 31.27 12.04 14.22
N TYR A 13 31.22 13.35 14.11
CA TYR A 13 31.95 14.27 14.97
C TYR A 13 30.99 15.07 15.83
N TYR A 14 31.31 15.31 17.08
CA TYR A 14 30.68 16.32 17.91
C TYR A 14 31.75 17.30 18.42
N HIS A 15 31.33 18.50 18.82
CA HIS A 15 32.22 19.47 19.44
C HIS A 15 32.26 19.27 20.94
N ASP A 16 33.46 19.26 21.52
CA ASP A 16 33.70 19.12 22.96
C ASP A 16 33.39 20.40 23.79
N GLY A 17 32.86 21.44 23.14
CA GLY A 17 32.58 22.73 23.71
C GLY A 17 33.72 23.74 23.54
N GLU A 18 34.90 23.29 23.08
CA GLU A 18 36.07 24.16 22.78
C GLU A 18 36.25 24.36 21.26
N GLY A 19 35.31 23.84 20.45
CA GLY A 19 35.31 23.98 18.99
C GLY A 19 36.09 22.93 18.23
N SER A 20 36.72 21.98 18.92
CA SER A 20 37.41 20.85 18.29
C SER A 20 36.44 19.72 17.95
N PRO A 21 36.47 19.16 16.73
CA PRO A 21 35.67 18.01 16.41
C PRO A 21 36.19 16.76 17.13
N VAL A 22 35.34 16.13 17.93
CA VAL A 22 35.65 14.86 18.62
C VAL A 22 34.86 13.74 17.96
N ALA A 23 35.51 12.64 17.65
CA ALA A 23 34.82 11.47 17.10
C ALA A 23 33.81 10.92 18.10
N MET A 24 32.53 10.90 17.75
CA MET A 24 31.49 10.31 18.60
C MET A 24 31.57 8.78 18.59
N ALA A 25 31.51 8.22 19.78
CA ALA A 25 31.67 6.80 19.96
C ALA A 25 30.47 5.96 19.46
N TRP A 26 29.29 6.50 19.20
CA TRP A 26 28.10 5.65 19.00
C TRP A 26 26.90 6.29 18.34
N PHE A 27 26.43 5.70 17.25
CA PHE A 27 25.01 5.50 16.92
C PHE A 27 24.87 4.10 16.29
N ASP A 28 23.96 3.27 16.81
CA ASP A 28 23.56 1.95 16.28
C ASP A 28 24.66 0.91 16.05
N GLY A 29 25.60 0.76 16.99
CA GLY A 29 26.59 -0.31 16.93
C GLY A 29 27.76 -0.04 15.98
N TYR A 30 27.92 1.17 15.44
CA TYR A 30 29.06 1.56 14.65
C TYR A 30 30.17 2.17 15.53
N THR A 31 31.40 1.69 15.32
CA THR A 31 32.60 2.29 15.91
C THR A 31 32.95 3.57 15.12
N PRO A 32 33.32 4.68 15.79
CA PRO A 32 33.71 5.91 15.10
C PRO A 32 34.88 5.67 14.15
N GLY A 33 34.79 6.25 12.95
CA GLY A 33 35.81 6.09 11.93
C GLY A 33 35.74 4.77 11.15
N MET A 34 34.75 3.93 11.39
CA MET A 34 34.57 2.70 10.65
C MET A 34 33.96 3.01 9.28
N SER A 35 34.73 2.80 8.24
CA SER A 35 34.23 2.79 6.86
C SER A 35 33.93 1.36 6.42
N ARG A 36 32.93 1.18 5.57
CA ARG A 36 32.48 -0.13 5.11
C ARG A 36 32.24 -0.14 3.62
N VAL A 37 32.59 -1.23 2.95
CA VAL A 37 32.21 -1.51 1.58
C VAL A 37 31.45 -2.83 1.50
N ASN A 38 30.29 -2.79 0.87
CA ASN A 38 29.50 -3.95 0.51
C ASN A 38 29.40 -4.02 -1.01
N GLN A 39 29.71 -5.16 -1.59
CA GLN A 39 29.47 -5.45 -3.00
C GLN A 39 28.54 -6.65 -3.11
N SER A 40 27.42 -6.46 -3.80
CA SER A 40 26.44 -7.52 -4.02
C SER A 40 26.23 -7.76 -5.51
N TYR A 41 26.10 -9.02 -5.85
CA TYR A 41 25.79 -9.47 -7.19
C TYR A 41 24.62 -10.45 -7.10
N TRP A 42 23.64 -10.29 -7.97
CA TRP A 42 22.60 -11.30 -8.15
C TRP A 42 22.28 -11.53 -9.62
N LYS A 43 21.92 -12.75 -9.92
CA LYS A 43 21.53 -13.19 -11.25
C LYS A 43 20.19 -13.88 -11.17
N ASP A 44 19.21 -13.33 -11.87
CA ASP A 44 17.88 -13.90 -12.03
C ASP A 44 17.78 -14.52 -13.42
N ASN A 45 17.36 -15.78 -13.46
CA ASN A 45 17.00 -16.46 -14.70
C ASN A 45 15.52 -16.85 -14.61
N ASN A 46 14.75 -16.37 -15.55
CA ASN A 46 13.35 -16.74 -15.70
C ASN A 46 13.16 -17.47 -17.03
N TYR A 47 12.61 -18.68 -16.96
CA TYR A 47 12.31 -19.51 -18.11
C TYR A 47 10.81 -19.70 -18.16
N SER A 48 10.20 -19.38 -19.29
CA SER A 48 8.77 -19.56 -19.53
C SER A 48 8.57 -20.36 -20.82
N LEU A 49 7.76 -21.40 -20.73
CA LEU A 49 7.32 -22.21 -21.85
C LEU A 49 5.81 -22.12 -21.96
N ASN A 50 5.32 -21.69 -23.12
CA ASN A 50 3.91 -21.65 -23.45
C ASN A 50 3.66 -22.47 -24.71
N LEU A 51 2.84 -23.50 -24.59
CA LEU A 51 2.38 -24.33 -25.73
C LEU A 51 0.87 -24.26 -25.76
N TYR A 52 0.31 -23.81 -26.84
CA TYR A 52 -1.14 -23.76 -26.99
C TYR A 52 -1.55 -23.97 -28.46
N THR A 53 -2.78 -24.41 -28.61
CA THR A 53 -3.45 -24.51 -29.92
C THR A 53 -4.86 -23.98 -29.79
N ASP A 54 -5.35 -23.37 -30.84
CA ASP A 54 -6.75 -22.96 -30.93
C ASP A 54 -7.37 -23.43 -32.27
N TYR A 55 -8.67 -23.71 -32.19
CA TYR A 55 -9.50 -24.05 -33.32
C TYR A 55 -10.75 -23.18 -33.27
N PHE A 56 -11.11 -22.61 -34.39
CA PHE A 56 -12.33 -21.83 -34.52
C PHE A 56 -13.15 -22.27 -35.74
N LYS A 57 -14.47 -22.14 -35.62
CA LYS A 57 -15.39 -22.46 -36.72
C LYS A 57 -16.63 -21.58 -36.64
N GLN A 58 -17.02 -21.09 -37.82
CA GLN A 58 -18.31 -20.43 -38.05
C GLN A 58 -19.27 -21.44 -38.69
N ILE A 59 -20.46 -21.60 -38.09
CA ILE A 59 -21.54 -22.47 -38.62
C ILE A 59 -22.79 -21.62 -38.68
N GLY A 60 -23.11 -21.07 -39.83
CA GLY A 60 -24.20 -20.08 -39.92
C GLY A 60 -23.96 -18.90 -39.01
N ASP A 61 -24.90 -18.66 -38.13
CA ASP A 61 -24.86 -17.56 -37.13
C ASP A 61 -24.06 -17.90 -35.85
N HIS A 62 -23.55 -19.13 -35.74
CA HIS A 62 -22.84 -19.62 -34.57
C HIS A 62 -21.33 -19.58 -34.79
N TYR A 63 -20.61 -18.90 -33.90
CA TYR A 63 -19.16 -18.89 -33.87
C TYR A 63 -18.66 -19.61 -32.64
N PHE A 64 -17.76 -20.56 -32.84
CA PHE A 64 -17.09 -21.30 -31.77
C PHE A 64 -15.58 -21.12 -31.89
N LYS A 65 -14.93 -20.90 -30.77
CA LYS A 65 -13.48 -20.98 -30.64
C LYS A 65 -13.13 -21.79 -29.40
N VAL A 66 -12.28 -22.80 -29.57
CA VAL A 66 -11.77 -23.64 -28.48
C VAL A 66 -10.26 -23.51 -28.46
N MET A 67 -9.70 -23.33 -27.29
CA MET A 67 -8.26 -23.26 -27.08
C MET A 67 -7.88 -24.18 -25.92
N GLY A 68 -6.73 -24.86 -26.07
CA GLY A 68 -6.12 -25.64 -25.00
C GLY A 68 -4.62 -25.47 -25.01
N GLY A 69 -4.01 -25.53 -23.84
CA GLY A 69 -2.58 -25.33 -23.75
C GLY A 69 -1.97 -25.72 -22.40
N PHE A 70 -0.67 -25.61 -22.38
CA PHE A 70 0.19 -25.85 -21.23
C PHE A 70 1.14 -24.68 -21.05
N ASN A 71 1.35 -24.28 -19.80
CA ASN A 71 2.32 -23.27 -19.39
C ASN A 71 3.25 -23.85 -18.34
N ALA A 72 4.54 -23.55 -18.40
CA ALA A 72 5.49 -23.84 -17.35
C ALA A 72 6.42 -22.65 -17.14
N GLU A 73 6.73 -22.36 -15.91
CA GLU A 73 7.61 -21.28 -15.51
C GLU A 73 8.60 -21.75 -14.44
N LEU A 74 9.87 -21.38 -14.60
CA LEU A 74 10.95 -21.68 -13.67
C LEU A 74 11.76 -20.42 -13.43
N TYR A 75 11.77 -19.98 -12.18
CA TYR A 75 12.59 -18.89 -11.71
C TYR A 75 13.76 -19.41 -10.87
N LYS A 76 14.95 -18.87 -11.12
CA LYS A 76 16.18 -19.18 -10.37
C LYS A 76 16.90 -17.89 -10.02
N ARG A 77 17.26 -17.73 -8.76
CA ARG A 77 18.11 -16.64 -8.29
C ARG A 77 19.37 -17.18 -7.64
N THR A 78 20.49 -16.59 -8.02
CA THR A 78 21.78 -16.78 -7.35
C THR A 78 22.26 -15.42 -6.87
N ASN A 79 22.72 -15.34 -5.65
CA ASN A 79 23.31 -14.12 -5.10
C ASN A 79 24.67 -14.43 -4.46
N LEU A 80 25.54 -13.44 -4.51
CA LEU A 80 26.84 -13.40 -3.86
C LEU A 80 27.05 -11.99 -3.31
N SER A 81 27.50 -11.87 -2.08
CA SER A 81 27.88 -10.59 -1.49
C SER A 81 29.22 -10.71 -0.78
N GLY A 82 29.98 -9.63 -0.81
CA GLY A 82 31.21 -9.45 -0.07
C GLY A 82 31.16 -8.19 0.76
N GLN A 83 31.75 -8.20 1.94
CA GLN A 83 31.90 -7.04 2.82
C GLN A 83 33.31 -6.99 3.39
N ARG A 84 33.86 -5.77 3.46
CA ARG A 84 35.02 -5.44 4.29
C ARG A 84 34.84 -4.09 4.94
N ASP A 85 35.40 -3.96 6.12
CA ASP A 85 35.37 -2.74 6.92
C ASP A 85 36.77 -2.09 6.93
N GLU A 86 36.92 -0.88 7.44
CA GLU A 86 38.14 -0.10 7.58
C GLU A 86 38.85 0.12 6.24
N LEU A 87 38.24 0.94 5.39
CA LEU A 87 38.81 1.31 4.11
C LEU A 87 40.09 2.17 4.30
N ILE A 88 41.16 1.84 3.56
CA ILE A 88 42.39 2.65 3.52
C ILE A 88 42.09 4.06 3.02
N THR A 89 41.16 4.20 2.07
CA THR A 89 40.68 5.48 1.55
C THR A 89 39.21 5.39 1.16
N PRO A 90 38.39 6.43 1.45
CA PRO A 90 37.03 6.51 0.99
C PRO A 90 36.89 6.82 -0.51
N ASP A 91 37.96 7.33 -1.15
CA ASP A 91 37.95 7.76 -2.56
C ASP A 91 37.85 6.57 -3.52
N VAL A 92 38.29 5.37 -3.08
CA VAL A 92 38.25 4.14 -3.87
C VAL A 92 37.58 3.04 -3.04
N PRO A 93 36.26 3.04 -2.90
CA PRO A 93 35.54 2.09 -2.06
C PRO A 93 35.38 0.74 -2.76
N THR A 94 36.39 -0.12 -2.65
CA THR A 94 36.37 -1.49 -3.17
C THR A 94 36.66 -2.49 -2.06
N LEU A 95 36.29 -3.76 -2.24
CA LEU A 95 36.61 -4.81 -1.26
C LEU A 95 38.14 -4.92 -1.01
N ASN A 96 38.95 -4.59 -1.99
CA ASN A 96 40.42 -4.66 -1.87
C ASN A 96 41.01 -3.54 -1.01
N THR A 97 40.29 -2.43 -0.85
CA THR A 97 40.73 -1.30 0.00
C THR A 97 40.30 -1.43 1.46
N GLY A 98 39.45 -2.41 1.80
CA GLY A 98 39.17 -2.73 3.19
C GLY A 98 40.31 -3.50 3.85
N THR A 99 40.57 -3.26 5.14
CA THR A 99 41.67 -3.86 5.90
C THR A 99 41.24 -4.99 6.83
N THR A 100 39.96 -5.05 7.17
CA THR A 100 39.40 -6.10 8.05
C THR A 100 39.27 -7.45 7.36
N GLU A 101 38.91 -8.48 8.14
CA GLU A 101 38.61 -9.81 7.64
C GLU A 101 37.49 -9.76 6.58
N GLN A 102 37.66 -10.54 5.52
CA GLN A 102 36.67 -10.65 4.44
C GLN A 102 35.46 -11.43 4.89
N LYS A 103 34.28 -10.85 4.72
CA LYS A 103 32.98 -11.54 4.91
C LYS A 103 32.38 -11.81 3.55
N ALA A 104 32.07 -13.06 3.26
CA ALA A 104 31.40 -13.44 2.04
C ALA A 104 30.12 -14.22 2.39
N ASN A 105 29.06 -13.95 1.65
CA ASN A 105 27.79 -14.64 1.77
C ASN A 105 27.21 -14.91 0.39
N GLY A 106 26.51 -16.03 0.23
CA GLY A 106 25.90 -16.39 -1.04
C GLY A 106 24.68 -17.28 -0.84
N GLY A 107 23.79 -17.27 -1.83
CA GLY A 107 22.55 -18.05 -1.76
C GLY A 107 22.05 -18.44 -3.13
N TYR A 108 21.21 -19.45 -3.12
CA TYR A 108 20.47 -19.93 -4.28
C TYR A 108 19.02 -20.14 -3.89
N SER A 109 18.11 -19.66 -4.72
CA SER A 109 16.68 -19.89 -4.54
C SER A 109 16.01 -20.09 -5.88
N HIS A 110 14.94 -20.88 -5.89
CA HIS A 110 14.14 -21.12 -7.09
C HIS A 110 12.69 -21.43 -6.76
N TRP A 111 11.82 -21.30 -7.72
CA TRP A 111 10.45 -21.82 -7.69
C TRP A 111 10.03 -22.20 -9.12
N ALA A 112 9.04 -23.06 -9.21
CA ALA A 112 8.47 -23.47 -10.49
C ALA A 112 6.95 -23.56 -10.38
N ASN A 113 6.28 -23.15 -11.45
CA ASN A 113 4.85 -23.34 -11.66
C ASN A 113 4.63 -24.05 -12.99
N ALA A 114 3.57 -24.84 -13.08
CA ALA A 114 3.12 -25.45 -14.35
C ALA A 114 1.60 -25.56 -14.34
N GLY A 115 0.96 -25.39 -15.49
CA GLY A 115 -0.48 -25.45 -15.56
C GLY A 115 -1.01 -25.83 -16.94
N PHE A 116 -2.14 -26.50 -16.93
CA PHE A 116 -2.96 -26.77 -18.11
C PHE A 116 -4.11 -25.79 -18.14
N PHE A 117 -4.46 -25.32 -19.33
CA PHE A 117 -5.57 -24.39 -19.48
C PHE A 117 -6.40 -24.69 -20.71
N GLY A 118 -7.68 -24.37 -20.62
CA GLY A 118 -8.61 -24.46 -21.73
C GLY A 118 -9.59 -23.29 -21.73
N ARG A 119 -10.06 -22.93 -22.92
CA ARG A 119 -11.05 -21.88 -23.15
C ARG A 119 -12.02 -22.27 -24.23
N ILE A 120 -13.28 -21.99 -24.02
CA ILE A 120 -14.34 -22.10 -25.01
C ILE A 120 -15.00 -20.72 -25.12
N ASN A 121 -14.98 -20.15 -26.32
CA ASN A 121 -15.76 -18.97 -26.66
C ASN A 121 -16.90 -19.38 -27.61
N TYR A 122 -18.08 -18.86 -27.30
CA TYR A 122 -19.26 -19.02 -28.13
C TYR A 122 -19.89 -17.65 -28.39
N ASN A 123 -20.30 -17.42 -29.62
CA ASN A 123 -20.97 -16.22 -30.06
C ASN A 123 -22.10 -16.59 -31.01
N TYR A 124 -23.32 -16.14 -30.70
CA TYR A 124 -24.48 -16.26 -31.56
C TYR A 124 -24.94 -14.91 -32.08
N LYS A 125 -24.81 -14.69 -33.38
CA LYS A 125 -25.21 -13.45 -34.11
C LYS A 125 -24.57 -12.18 -33.52
N GLU A 126 -23.44 -12.30 -32.83
CA GLU A 126 -22.81 -11.25 -32.03
C GLU A 126 -23.77 -10.61 -31.01
N ARG A 127 -24.88 -11.27 -30.69
CA ARG A 127 -25.84 -10.88 -29.66
C ARG A 127 -25.54 -11.49 -28.31
N TYR A 128 -25.35 -12.82 -28.29
CA TYR A 128 -25.09 -13.59 -27.11
C TYR A 128 -23.66 -14.11 -27.15
N LEU A 129 -22.91 -13.68 -26.13
CA LEU A 129 -21.50 -14.02 -25.97
C LEU A 129 -21.33 -14.87 -24.72
N LEU A 130 -20.62 -15.99 -24.84
CA LEU A 130 -20.28 -16.85 -23.71
C LEU A 130 -18.81 -17.22 -23.77
N GLU A 131 -18.13 -17.13 -22.64
CA GLU A 131 -16.77 -17.64 -22.48
C GLU A 131 -16.68 -18.50 -21.23
N ILE A 132 -16.06 -19.66 -21.37
CA ILE A 132 -15.78 -20.62 -20.31
C ILE A 132 -14.28 -20.87 -20.31
N ASN A 133 -13.64 -20.68 -19.16
CA ASN A 133 -12.22 -20.97 -18.98
C ASN A 133 -12.04 -21.96 -17.81
N GLY A 134 -11.00 -22.78 -17.92
CA GLY A 134 -10.53 -23.61 -16.83
C GLY A 134 -9.02 -23.66 -16.82
N ARG A 135 -8.42 -23.57 -15.62
CA ARG A 135 -6.99 -23.75 -15.40
C ARG A 135 -6.77 -24.76 -14.30
N TYR A 136 -5.80 -25.65 -14.52
CA TYR A 136 -5.32 -26.59 -13.51
C TYR A 136 -3.84 -26.32 -13.30
N ASP A 137 -3.51 -25.57 -12.25
CA ASP A 137 -2.19 -25.03 -11.99
C ASP A 137 -1.54 -25.71 -10.78
N GLY A 138 -0.24 -26.02 -10.90
CA GLY A 138 0.59 -26.57 -9.84
C GLY A 138 1.77 -25.66 -9.52
N SER A 139 2.11 -25.56 -8.23
CA SER A 139 3.23 -24.75 -7.74
C SER A 139 4.19 -25.57 -6.86
N SER A 140 5.49 -25.38 -7.05
CA SER A 140 6.53 -25.98 -6.19
C SER A 140 6.49 -25.45 -4.76
N ARG A 141 5.73 -24.38 -4.51
CA ARG A 141 5.59 -23.76 -3.17
C ARG A 141 4.72 -24.54 -2.21
N PHE A 142 4.02 -25.56 -2.72
CA PHE A 142 3.14 -26.44 -1.94
C PHE A 142 3.54 -27.90 -2.10
N ILE A 143 3.16 -28.74 -1.16
CA ILE A 143 3.54 -30.16 -1.10
C ILE A 143 2.33 -31.07 -1.29
N GLY A 144 2.57 -32.26 -1.85
CA GLY A 144 1.58 -33.32 -1.99
C GLY A 144 0.37 -32.92 -2.82
N ASP A 145 -0.80 -33.23 -2.31
CA ASP A 145 -2.13 -32.92 -2.87
C ASP A 145 -2.46 -31.43 -2.86
N LYS A 146 -1.82 -30.65 -1.99
CA LYS A 146 -1.99 -29.19 -1.89
C LYS A 146 -1.33 -28.43 -3.04
N ARG A 147 -0.51 -29.10 -3.85
CA ARG A 147 0.26 -28.49 -4.93
C ARG A 147 -0.60 -27.99 -6.07
N TRP A 148 -1.67 -28.70 -6.41
CA TRP A 148 -2.49 -28.45 -7.57
C TRP A 148 -3.82 -27.84 -7.22
N GLY A 149 -4.24 -26.81 -7.98
CA GLY A 149 -5.53 -26.15 -7.85
C GLY A 149 -6.25 -26.05 -9.19
N PHE A 150 -7.58 -26.15 -9.18
CA PHE A 150 -8.43 -25.93 -10.36
C PHE A 150 -9.18 -24.61 -10.20
N PHE A 151 -9.08 -23.75 -11.24
CA PHE A 151 -9.59 -22.39 -11.24
C PHE A 151 -10.47 -22.16 -12.47
N PRO A 152 -11.80 -22.34 -12.34
CA PRO A 152 -12.76 -22.07 -13.41
C PRO A 152 -13.16 -20.61 -13.48
N SER A 153 -13.55 -20.15 -14.68
CA SER A 153 -14.23 -18.87 -14.87
C SER A 153 -15.24 -18.88 -16.01
N PHE A 154 -16.27 -18.07 -15.87
CA PHE A 154 -17.38 -17.94 -16.80
C PHE A 154 -17.67 -16.46 -17.04
N SER A 155 -17.93 -16.08 -18.28
CA SER A 155 -18.48 -14.77 -18.61
C SER A 155 -19.55 -14.86 -19.67
N ALA A 156 -20.55 -14.01 -19.54
CA ALA A 156 -21.64 -13.87 -20.49
C ALA A 156 -21.86 -12.41 -20.84
N GLY A 157 -22.18 -12.14 -22.09
CA GLY A 157 -22.53 -10.83 -22.60
C GLY A 157 -23.74 -10.86 -23.50
N TRP A 158 -24.61 -9.88 -23.36
CA TRP A 158 -25.76 -9.68 -24.21
C TRP A 158 -25.68 -8.31 -24.88
N ASN A 159 -25.46 -8.27 -26.18
CA ASN A 159 -25.51 -7.07 -27.00
C ASN A 159 -26.99 -6.75 -27.29
N VAL A 160 -27.65 -6.09 -26.36
CA VAL A 160 -29.09 -5.74 -26.44
C VAL A 160 -29.38 -4.88 -27.66
N SER A 161 -28.47 -3.97 -27.99
CA SER A 161 -28.58 -3.09 -29.15
C SER A 161 -28.59 -3.82 -30.51
N ARG A 162 -28.22 -5.12 -30.54
CA ARG A 162 -28.29 -5.94 -31.76
C ARG A 162 -29.58 -6.74 -31.89
N GLU A 163 -30.51 -6.61 -30.96
CA GLU A 163 -31.80 -7.26 -31.00
C GLU A 163 -32.77 -6.53 -31.95
N PRO A 164 -33.66 -7.27 -32.63
CA PRO A 164 -34.65 -6.69 -33.56
C PRO A 164 -35.54 -5.63 -32.93
N PHE A 165 -35.89 -5.78 -31.67
CA PHE A 165 -36.75 -4.84 -30.94
C PHE A 165 -36.03 -3.53 -30.59
N TRP A 166 -34.70 -3.44 -30.74
CA TRP A 166 -33.89 -2.25 -30.45
C TRP A 166 -33.85 -1.24 -31.58
N ARG A 167 -34.27 -1.63 -32.80
CA ARG A 167 -34.11 -0.80 -34.01
C ARG A 167 -34.67 0.62 -33.88
N ASP A 168 -35.79 0.77 -33.19
CA ASP A 168 -36.42 2.08 -33.00
C ASP A 168 -35.63 2.99 -32.05
N LEU A 169 -34.77 2.42 -31.22
CA LEU A 169 -33.91 3.12 -30.27
C LEU A 169 -32.48 3.34 -30.79
N GLU A 170 -32.10 2.69 -31.88
CA GLU A 170 -30.71 2.70 -32.38
C GLU A 170 -30.22 4.10 -32.72
N HIS A 171 -31.10 5.01 -33.14
CA HIS A 171 -30.76 6.39 -33.46
C HIS A 171 -30.40 7.22 -32.20
N ILE A 172 -30.82 6.83 -31.00
CA ILE A 172 -30.47 7.46 -29.73
C ILE A 172 -29.43 6.61 -28.99
N VAL A 173 -29.66 5.31 -28.88
CA VAL A 173 -28.80 4.35 -28.15
C VAL A 173 -28.18 3.39 -29.16
N ASN A 174 -27.01 3.76 -29.67
CA ASN A 174 -26.31 3.04 -30.73
C ASN A 174 -25.69 1.72 -30.25
N ASN A 175 -25.31 1.68 -28.97
CA ASN A 175 -24.75 0.49 -28.35
C ASN A 175 -25.28 0.35 -26.92
N PHE A 176 -25.75 -0.85 -26.58
CA PHE A 176 -26.07 -1.21 -25.22
C PHE A 176 -25.78 -2.69 -25.02
N LYS A 177 -24.83 -2.96 -24.10
CA LYS A 177 -24.39 -4.31 -23.78
C LYS A 177 -24.45 -4.54 -22.28
N ILE A 178 -25.05 -5.63 -21.85
CA ILE A 178 -25.01 -6.12 -20.47
C ILE A 178 -23.99 -7.26 -20.41
N ARG A 179 -23.20 -7.31 -19.35
CA ARG A 179 -22.20 -8.35 -19.13
C ARG A 179 -22.12 -8.78 -17.68
N GLY A 180 -21.80 -10.04 -17.49
CA GLY A 180 -21.57 -10.59 -16.17
C GLY A 180 -20.44 -11.61 -16.24
N SER A 181 -19.70 -11.72 -15.17
CA SER A 181 -18.65 -12.73 -15.03
C SER A 181 -18.56 -13.25 -13.60
N TRP A 182 -18.13 -14.49 -13.51
CA TRP A 182 -17.76 -15.14 -12.26
C TRP A 182 -16.49 -15.97 -12.52
N GLY A 183 -15.57 -15.99 -11.55
CA GLY A 183 -14.39 -16.81 -11.71
C GLY A 183 -13.56 -16.93 -10.46
N GLU A 184 -12.70 -17.92 -10.46
CA GLU A 184 -11.70 -18.20 -9.44
C GLU A 184 -10.30 -18.07 -10.02
N LEU A 185 -9.39 -17.49 -9.23
CA LEU A 185 -7.96 -17.38 -9.52
C LEU A 185 -7.19 -17.91 -8.31
N GLY A 186 -6.16 -18.70 -8.56
CA GLY A 186 -5.24 -19.17 -7.53
C GLY A 186 -4.11 -18.17 -7.32
N ASN A 187 -3.82 -17.88 -6.05
CA ASN A 187 -2.62 -17.16 -5.65
C ASN A 187 -1.71 -18.10 -4.84
N CYS A 188 -0.48 -18.26 -5.28
CA CYS A 188 0.54 -19.09 -4.61
C CYS A 188 1.69 -18.24 -4.03
N ASN A 189 1.49 -16.94 -3.84
CA ASN A 189 2.56 -16.05 -3.40
C ASN A 189 2.84 -16.21 -1.90
N THR A 190 3.85 -17.02 -1.59
CA THR A 190 4.35 -17.25 -0.23
C THR A 190 5.64 -16.45 0.00
N THR A 191 5.93 -16.07 1.24
CA THR A 191 7.17 -15.37 1.59
C THR A 191 8.41 -16.24 1.31
N ALA A 192 8.35 -17.52 1.68
CA ALA A 192 9.38 -18.52 1.38
C ALA A 192 8.97 -19.35 0.16
N PHE A 193 9.90 -19.76 -0.70
CA PHE A 193 9.60 -20.58 -1.87
C PHE A 193 9.26 -22.04 -1.52
N TYR A 194 9.73 -22.49 -0.35
CA TYR A 194 9.48 -23.86 0.15
C TYR A 194 9.16 -23.81 1.65
N PRO A 195 7.98 -23.26 2.02
CA PRO A 195 7.64 -23.00 3.43
C PRO A 195 7.41 -24.26 4.27
N PHE A 196 7.36 -25.42 3.63
CA PHE A 196 7.15 -26.72 4.28
C PHE A 196 8.45 -27.49 4.61
N TYR A 197 9.62 -26.99 4.19
CA TYR A 197 10.90 -27.59 4.59
C TYR A 197 11.39 -27.00 5.91
N GLN A 198 11.65 -27.88 6.86
CA GLN A 198 12.36 -27.50 8.09
C GLN A 198 13.83 -27.24 7.78
N THR A 199 14.32 -26.13 8.26
CA THR A 199 15.73 -25.75 8.17
C THR A 199 16.30 -25.55 9.57
N MET A 200 17.54 -25.97 9.79
CA MET A 200 18.29 -25.68 10.99
C MET A 200 19.21 -24.48 10.72
N PRO A 201 18.89 -23.28 11.24
CA PRO A 201 19.78 -22.13 11.08
C PRO A 201 21.13 -22.43 11.74
N THR A 202 22.20 -22.19 10.99
CA THR A 202 23.57 -22.33 11.48
C THR A 202 24.27 -20.98 11.49
N GLY A 203 25.14 -20.74 12.44
CA GLY A 203 25.89 -19.51 12.55
C GLY A 203 26.81 -19.48 13.73
N VAL A 204 27.60 -18.42 13.84
CA VAL A 204 28.44 -18.18 15.01
C VAL A 204 27.53 -17.82 16.19
N GLU A 205 27.80 -18.40 17.36
CA GLU A 205 27.08 -18.15 18.60
C GLU A 205 27.00 -16.64 18.90
N ASN A 206 25.80 -16.15 19.17
CA ASN A 206 25.57 -14.71 19.37
C ASN A 206 25.29 -14.31 20.83
N SER A 207 25.09 -15.28 21.73
CA SER A 207 24.68 -15.06 23.13
C SER A 207 25.85 -14.81 24.10
N GLY A 208 27.08 -14.84 23.65
CA GLY A 208 28.24 -14.64 24.51
C GLY A 208 28.86 -15.94 25.07
N TRP A 209 28.33 -17.10 24.68
CA TRP A 209 28.95 -18.37 24.99
C TRP A 209 30.23 -18.58 24.21
N LEU A 210 31.34 -18.89 24.90
CA LEU A 210 32.66 -19.04 24.34
C LEU A 210 33.24 -20.43 24.61
N ILE A 211 33.90 -21.04 23.63
CA ILE A 211 34.72 -22.23 23.76
C ILE A 211 36.17 -21.82 23.46
N ASN A 212 37.05 -21.96 24.43
CA ASN A 212 38.46 -21.53 24.32
C ASN A 212 38.62 -20.07 23.85
N GLY A 213 37.78 -19.16 24.36
CA GLY A 213 37.81 -17.73 24.02
C GLY A 213 37.25 -17.39 22.65
N LYS A 214 36.69 -18.33 21.90
CA LYS A 214 36.06 -18.11 20.58
C LYS A 214 34.60 -18.49 20.61
N LYS A 215 33.78 -17.74 19.84
CA LYS A 215 32.39 -18.09 19.61
C LYS A 215 32.29 -19.31 18.68
N PRO A 216 31.68 -20.42 19.13
CA PRO A 216 31.57 -21.62 18.31
C PRO A 216 30.53 -21.45 17.22
N ASN A 217 30.64 -22.22 16.14
CA ASN A 217 29.52 -22.43 15.23
C ASN A 217 28.46 -23.31 15.91
N THR A 218 27.23 -22.85 15.85
CA THR A 218 26.08 -23.54 16.45
C THR A 218 24.99 -23.79 15.41
N ALA A 219 24.11 -24.72 15.69
CA ALA A 219 22.88 -24.92 14.94
C ALA A 219 21.69 -24.71 15.89
N SER A 220 20.76 -23.87 15.52
CA SER A 220 19.53 -23.67 16.28
C SER A 220 18.53 -24.79 15.99
N ALA A 221 17.64 -25.05 16.94
CA ALA A 221 16.53 -25.96 16.70
C ALA A 221 15.72 -25.54 15.46
N PRO A 222 15.25 -26.51 14.64
CA PRO A 222 14.48 -26.17 13.46
C PRO A 222 13.16 -25.50 13.85
N GLY A 223 12.74 -24.50 13.07
CA GLY A 223 11.43 -23.88 13.23
C GLY A 223 10.29 -24.86 12.90
N ILE A 224 9.10 -24.58 13.44
CA ILE A 224 7.89 -25.33 13.07
C ILE A 224 7.48 -24.88 11.66
N VAL A 225 7.12 -25.84 10.79
CA VAL A 225 6.62 -25.60 9.43
C VAL A 225 5.22 -26.18 9.28
N SER A 226 4.45 -25.64 8.33
CA SER A 226 3.14 -26.16 7.98
C SER A 226 3.17 -26.90 6.64
N ALA A 227 2.78 -28.16 6.65
CA ALA A 227 2.53 -28.94 5.43
C ALA A 227 1.14 -28.70 4.83
N GLU A 228 0.25 -28.04 5.57
CA GLU A 228 -1.14 -27.76 5.17
C GLU A 228 -1.31 -26.51 4.30
N MET A 229 -0.25 -25.76 4.08
CA MET A 229 -0.28 -24.56 3.27
C MET A 229 -0.65 -24.89 1.82
N THR A 230 -1.60 -24.15 1.27
CA THR A 230 -2.13 -24.32 -0.09
C THR A 230 -2.43 -22.99 -0.77
N TRP A 231 -3.00 -23.06 -1.95
CA TRP A 231 -3.43 -21.91 -2.73
C TRP A 231 -4.42 -21.04 -1.98
N GLU A 232 -4.24 -19.74 -2.06
CA GLU A 232 -5.29 -18.78 -1.78
C GLU A 232 -6.22 -18.71 -2.99
N THR A 233 -7.52 -18.71 -2.79
CA THR A 233 -8.49 -18.63 -3.87
C THR A 233 -9.13 -17.25 -3.92
N VAL A 234 -8.98 -16.55 -5.03
CA VAL A 234 -9.66 -15.28 -5.29
C VAL A 234 -10.89 -15.56 -6.12
N ARG A 235 -12.07 -15.56 -5.49
CA ARG A 235 -13.38 -15.73 -6.12
C ARG A 235 -14.01 -14.37 -6.34
N SER A 236 -14.28 -14.04 -7.60
CA SER A 236 -14.88 -12.76 -7.96
C SER A 236 -16.09 -12.92 -8.87
N TRP A 237 -17.06 -12.02 -8.72
CA TRP A 237 -18.09 -11.80 -9.69
C TRP A 237 -18.20 -10.31 -10.01
N ASN A 238 -18.61 -10.05 -11.25
CA ASN A 238 -18.79 -8.71 -11.77
C ASN A 238 -20.08 -8.69 -12.59
N ILE A 239 -20.82 -7.59 -12.49
CA ILE A 239 -21.92 -7.25 -13.40
C ILE A 239 -21.72 -5.83 -13.89
N GLY A 240 -21.91 -5.62 -15.18
CA GLY A 240 -21.71 -4.33 -15.79
C GLY A 240 -22.51 -4.12 -17.05
N PHE A 241 -22.52 -2.90 -17.52
CA PHE A 241 -23.09 -2.54 -18.82
C PHE A 241 -22.24 -1.50 -19.51
N ASP A 242 -22.23 -1.57 -20.84
CA ASP A 242 -21.59 -0.63 -21.73
C ASP A 242 -22.66 0.08 -22.54
N PHE A 243 -22.53 1.38 -22.78
CA PHE A 243 -23.48 2.15 -23.58
C PHE A 243 -22.79 3.12 -24.55
N GLY A 244 -23.46 3.36 -25.66
CA GLY A 244 -23.10 4.40 -26.63
C GLY A 244 -24.35 5.11 -27.10
N LEU A 245 -24.40 6.43 -26.92
CA LEU A 245 -25.55 7.28 -27.23
C LEU A 245 -25.17 8.34 -28.25
N LEU A 246 -26.19 8.84 -28.98
CA LEU A 246 -26.09 10.00 -29.89
C LEU A 246 -24.98 9.82 -30.94
N ASN A 247 -25.01 8.71 -31.68
CA ASN A 247 -23.96 8.31 -32.60
C ASN A 247 -22.58 8.12 -31.92
N ASN A 248 -22.58 7.50 -30.75
CA ASN A 248 -21.40 7.25 -29.92
C ASN A 248 -20.65 8.54 -29.47
N ARG A 249 -21.32 9.71 -29.47
CA ARG A 249 -20.73 10.91 -28.87
C ARG A 249 -20.61 10.78 -27.37
N LEU A 250 -21.63 10.20 -26.72
CA LEU A 250 -21.58 9.82 -25.31
C LEU A 250 -21.42 8.32 -25.21
N THR A 251 -20.31 7.88 -24.63
CA THR A 251 -20.04 6.47 -24.37
C THR A 251 -19.70 6.28 -22.91
N GLY A 252 -19.97 5.11 -22.37
CA GLY A 252 -19.56 4.82 -21.01
C GLY A 252 -19.73 3.35 -20.64
N SER A 253 -19.25 3.04 -19.47
CA SER A 253 -19.40 1.74 -18.81
C SER A 253 -19.63 1.91 -17.32
N PHE A 254 -20.32 0.96 -16.75
CA PHE A 254 -20.50 0.77 -15.32
C PHE A 254 -20.20 -0.66 -14.96
N ASP A 255 -19.44 -0.87 -13.89
CA ASP A 255 -19.16 -2.17 -13.31
C ASP A 255 -19.38 -2.14 -11.81
N TYR A 256 -20.00 -3.20 -11.28
CA TYR A 256 -20.03 -3.51 -9.87
C TYR A 256 -19.39 -4.88 -9.64
N PHE A 257 -18.49 -4.97 -8.70
CA PHE A 257 -17.76 -6.20 -8.43
C PHE A 257 -17.75 -6.56 -6.94
N VAL A 258 -17.68 -7.86 -6.70
CA VAL A 258 -17.35 -8.42 -5.39
C VAL A 258 -16.25 -9.45 -5.57
N ARG A 259 -15.23 -9.34 -4.74
CA ARG A 259 -14.08 -10.24 -4.70
C ARG A 259 -13.92 -10.80 -3.28
N ASN A 260 -13.98 -12.12 -3.17
CA ASN A 260 -13.67 -12.82 -1.93
C ASN A 260 -12.31 -13.51 -2.09
N THR A 261 -11.34 -13.14 -1.26
CA THR A 261 -10.09 -13.89 -1.15
C THR A 261 -10.26 -14.87 0.00
N LEU A 262 -10.26 -16.14 -0.35
CA LEU A 262 -10.52 -17.26 0.56
C LEU A 262 -9.20 -17.95 0.85
N ASP A 263 -9.11 -18.52 2.05
CA ASP A 263 -7.95 -19.27 2.50
C ASP A 263 -6.64 -18.50 2.35
N MET A 264 -6.68 -17.21 2.69
CA MET A 264 -5.49 -16.37 2.70
C MET A 264 -4.50 -16.85 3.75
N ILE A 265 -3.22 -16.73 3.40
CA ILE A 265 -2.12 -16.91 4.37
C ILE A 265 -2.08 -15.67 5.27
N GLY A 266 -2.89 -15.71 6.32
CA GLY A 266 -3.02 -14.64 7.31
C GLY A 266 -1.85 -14.58 8.30
N PRO A 267 -1.88 -13.60 9.23
CA PRO A 267 -0.97 -13.59 10.35
C PRO A 267 -1.02 -14.92 11.11
N ALA A 268 0.12 -15.36 11.66
CA ALA A 268 0.14 -16.57 12.48
C ALA A 268 -0.79 -16.39 13.70
N PRO A 269 -1.56 -17.41 14.08
CA PRO A 269 -2.36 -17.36 15.30
C PRO A 269 -1.45 -17.20 16.52
N GLN A 270 -1.93 -16.52 17.56
CA GLN A 270 -1.21 -16.45 18.82
C GLN A 270 -1.37 -17.80 19.55
N LEU A 271 -0.25 -18.42 19.86
CA LEU A 271 -0.19 -19.60 20.70
C LEU A 271 0.60 -19.27 21.98
N PRO A 272 0.37 -20.00 23.08
CA PRO A 272 1.08 -19.77 24.33
C PRO A 272 2.60 -19.76 24.14
N ALA A 273 3.30 -18.85 24.84
CA ALA A 273 4.76 -18.73 24.77
C ALA A 273 5.50 -20.03 25.18
N THR A 274 4.83 -20.91 25.91
CA THR A 274 5.30 -22.25 26.28
C THR A 274 5.60 -23.17 25.09
N LEU A 275 5.06 -22.84 23.88
CA LEU A 275 5.43 -23.54 22.65
C LEU A 275 6.94 -23.43 22.33
N GLY A 276 7.60 -22.35 22.75
CA GLY A 276 9.04 -22.15 22.58
C GLY A 276 9.51 -22.01 21.11
N ALA A 277 8.59 -21.85 20.16
CA ALA A 277 8.90 -21.73 18.73
C ALA A 277 7.94 -20.76 18.02
N THR A 278 8.41 -20.20 16.91
CA THR A 278 7.57 -19.35 16.06
C THR A 278 6.48 -20.17 15.38
N VAL A 279 5.24 -19.74 15.52
CA VAL A 279 4.08 -20.39 14.90
C VAL A 279 4.14 -20.20 13.38
N PRO A 280 4.00 -21.27 12.57
CA PRO A 280 3.99 -21.15 11.13
C PRO A 280 2.74 -20.43 10.63
N LYS A 281 2.85 -19.72 9.52
CA LYS A 281 1.70 -19.19 8.80
C LYS A 281 0.89 -20.33 8.20
N VAL A 282 -0.42 -20.16 8.16
CA VAL A 282 -1.38 -21.12 7.59
C VAL A 282 -2.48 -20.36 6.83
N ASN A 283 -3.27 -21.07 6.04
CA ASN A 283 -4.43 -20.51 5.34
C ASN A 283 -5.61 -20.34 6.30
N ASN A 284 -5.63 -19.25 7.06
CA ASN A 284 -6.55 -19.03 8.19
C ASN A 284 -7.44 -17.79 8.08
N ALA A 285 -7.37 -17.07 6.98
CA ALA A 285 -8.08 -15.80 6.83
C ALA A 285 -8.87 -15.72 5.52
N ASP A 286 -10.00 -15.00 5.55
CA ASP A 286 -10.74 -14.61 4.35
C ASP A 286 -10.98 -13.10 4.36
N MET A 287 -10.99 -12.52 3.17
CA MET A 287 -11.25 -11.09 2.97
C MET A 287 -12.27 -10.89 1.85
N LYS A 288 -13.18 -9.95 2.04
CA LYS A 288 -14.11 -9.51 1.01
C LYS A 288 -13.78 -8.09 0.58
N ALA A 289 -13.65 -7.87 -0.72
CA ALA A 289 -13.60 -6.55 -1.34
C ALA A 289 -14.83 -6.38 -2.24
N TRP A 290 -15.36 -5.16 -2.30
CA TRP A 290 -16.47 -4.81 -3.21
C TRP A 290 -16.35 -3.35 -3.62
N GLY A 291 -16.87 -3.04 -4.78
CA GLY A 291 -16.76 -1.70 -5.31
C GLY A 291 -17.48 -1.53 -6.63
N PHE A 292 -17.35 -0.33 -7.17
CA PHE A 292 -17.86 0.01 -8.50
C PHE A 292 -16.85 0.82 -9.29
N GLU A 293 -17.00 0.78 -10.61
CA GLU A 293 -16.23 1.56 -11.57
C GLU A 293 -17.17 2.19 -12.57
N VAL A 294 -16.95 3.46 -12.88
CA VAL A 294 -17.71 4.25 -13.85
C VAL A 294 -16.74 4.90 -14.82
N GLU A 295 -17.00 4.76 -16.09
CA GLU A 295 -16.34 5.53 -17.14
C GLU A 295 -17.41 6.21 -18.00
N VAL A 296 -17.25 7.52 -18.24
CA VAL A 296 -18.12 8.28 -19.15
C VAL A 296 -17.25 9.15 -20.03
N SER A 297 -17.48 9.11 -21.33
CA SER A 297 -16.72 9.88 -22.31
C SER A 297 -17.69 10.59 -23.26
N TRP A 298 -17.51 11.87 -23.41
CA TRP A 298 -18.15 12.67 -24.44
C TRP A 298 -17.12 13.09 -25.46
N ARG A 299 -17.41 12.89 -26.76
CA ARG A 299 -16.60 13.37 -27.88
C ARG A 299 -17.49 13.92 -28.96
N ASP A 300 -17.17 15.13 -29.41
CA ASP A 300 -17.92 15.77 -30.47
C ASP A 300 -17.02 16.66 -31.33
N ARG A 301 -17.60 17.16 -32.42
CA ARG A 301 -16.93 18.03 -33.38
C ARG A 301 -17.85 19.18 -33.81
N ILE A 302 -17.33 20.39 -33.74
CA ILE A 302 -18.00 21.60 -34.24
C ILE A 302 -17.10 22.19 -35.35
N LYS A 303 -17.44 21.92 -36.59
CA LYS A 303 -16.62 22.28 -37.78
C LYS A 303 -15.21 21.66 -37.66
N ASP A 304 -14.17 22.50 -37.51
CA ASP A 304 -12.77 22.10 -37.40
C ASP A 304 -12.33 21.89 -35.94
N PHE A 305 -13.21 22.17 -34.98
CA PHE A 305 -12.93 22.03 -33.56
C PHE A 305 -13.43 20.67 -33.07
N ASN A 306 -12.51 19.77 -32.68
CA ASN A 306 -12.83 18.50 -32.01
C ASN A 306 -12.55 18.67 -30.52
N TYR A 307 -13.42 18.11 -29.68
CA TYR A 307 -13.23 18.14 -28.24
C TYR A 307 -13.72 16.85 -27.60
N GLY A 308 -13.11 16.54 -26.48
CA GLY A 308 -13.44 15.37 -25.68
C GLY A 308 -13.35 15.66 -24.19
N VAL A 309 -14.24 15.00 -23.43
CA VAL A 309 -14.23 14.97 -21.97
C VAL A 309 -14.41 13.54 -21.55
N LYS A 310 -13.46 13.00 -20.80
CA LYS A 310 -13.56 11.66 -20.23
C LYS A 310 -13.48 11.74 -18.72
N PHE A 311 -14.46 11.19 -18.03
CA PHE A 311 -14.51 11.06 -16.58
C PHE A 311 -14.47 9.60 -16.18
N VAL A 312 -13.63 9.26 -15.19
CA VAL A 312 -13.57 7.96 -14.56
C VAL A 312 -13.74 8.12 -13.06
N LEU A 313 -14.48 7.21 -12.44
CA LEU A 313 -14.70 7.16 -11.00
C LEU A 313 -14.66 5.70 -10.54
N SER A 314 -13.92 5.43 -9.48
CA SER A 314 -13.93 4.12 -8.84
C SER A 314 -13.91 4.23 -7.33
N ASP A 315 -14.59 3.29 -6.67
CA ASP A 315 -14.56 3.16 -5.23
C ASP A 315 -14.54 1.70 -4.83
N ASP A 316 -13.71 1.35 -3.85
CA ASP A 316 -13.64 0.01 -3.29
C ASP A 316 -13.47 0.04 -1.77
N GLN A 317 -14.01 -1.00 -1.13
CA GLN A 317 -13.87 -1.25 0.29
C GLN A 317 -13.46 -2.70 0.53
N ARG A 318 -12.80 -2.96 1.64
CA ARG A 318 -12.36 -4.30 2.02
C ARG A 318 -12.63 -4.55 3.50
N LYS A 319 -12.99 -5.78 3.81
CA LYS A 319 -13.12 -6.25 5.19
C LYS A 319 -12.65 -7.69 5.34
N VAL A 320 -12.09 -7.99 6.47
CA VAL A 320 -11.83 -9.36 6.92
C VAL A 320 -13.17 -10.03 7.19
N THR A 321 -13.38 -11.23 6.65
CA THR A 321 -14.62 -12.00 6.87
C THR A 321 -14.41 -13.21 7.76
N ARG A 322 -13.18 -13.75 7.78
CA ARG A 322 -12.78 -14.86 8.66
C ARG A 322 -11.34 -14.64 9.14
N TYR A 323 -11.11 -14.81 10.41
CA TYR A 323 -9.79 -14.92 11.04
C TYR A 323 -9.97 -15.45 12.47
N PRO A 324 -9.14 -16.40 12.94
CA PRO A 324 -9.19 -16.91 14.30
C PRO A 324 -8.61 -15.86 15.28
N ASN A 325 -9.51 -15.19 15.99
CA ASN A 325 -9.19 -14.21 17.03
C ASN A 325 -10.12 -14.44 18.21
N GLU A 326 -9.89 -15.53 18.93
CA GLU A 326 -10.75 -16.00 20.03
C GLU A 326 -10.71 -15.03 21.22
N GLU A 327 -9.58 -14.40 21.46
CA GLU A 327 -9.41 -13.39 22.51
C GLU A 327 -9.96 -12.01 22.12
N LEU A 328 -10.49 -11.87 20.92
CA LEU A 328 -11.01 -10.61 20.37
C LEU A 328 -9.98 -9.46 20.42
N ASN A 329 -8.70 -9.76 20.30
CA ASN A 329 -7.62 -8.79 20.34
C ASN A 329 -7.82 -7.75 19.21
N ARG A 330 -8.02 -6.48 19.59
CA ARG A 330 -8.30 -5.36 18.68
C ARG A 330 -7.16 -5.12 17.69
N ASN A 331 -5.92 -5.40 18.05
CA ASN A 331 -4.75 -5.15 17.22
C ASN A 331 -4.52 -6.24 16.16
N GLN A 332 -5.18 -7.37 16.28
CA GLN A 332 -5.16 -8.45 15.29
C GLN A 332 -6.26 -8.27 14.25
N TRP A 333 -6.25 -9.14 13.26
CA TRP A 333 -7.40 -9.29 12.36
C TRP A 333 -8.58 -9.88 13.14
N TYR A 334 -9.78 -9.49 12.75
CA TYR A 334 -11.04 -10.05 13.26
C TYR A 334 -12.12 -9.95 12.20
N ALA A 335 -13.11 -10.83 12.24
CA ALA A 335 -14.23 -10.79 11.32
C ALA A 335 -14.99 -9.47 11.45
N GLY A 336 -15.20 -8.78 10.32
CA GLY A 336 -15.83 -7.46 10.27
C GLY A 336 -14.85 -6.29 10.25
N ARG A 337 -13.55 -6.48 10.54
CA ARG A 337 -12.54 -5.42 10.47
C ARG A 337 -12.44 -4.87 9.06
N MET A 338 -12.77 -3.59 8.90
CA MET A 338 -12.54 -2.86 7.66
C MET A 338 -11.06 -2.49 7.52
N ASP A 339 -10.58 -2.48 6.27
CA ASP A 339 -9.26 -1.98 5.97
C ASP A 339 -9.17 -0.46 6.18
N GLY A 340 -8.01 0.04 6.60
CA GLY A 340 -7.75 1.46 6.79
C GLY A 340 -8.32 2.09 8.05
N LEU A 341 -9.00 1.35 8.92
CA LEU A 341 -9.51 1.91 10.19
C LEU A 341 -8.38 2.25 11.16
N VAL A 342 -8.48 3.42 11.75
CA VAL A 342 -7.57 3.91 12.78
C VAL A 342 -8.34 4.18 14.05
N TRP A 343 -7.91 3.51 15.12
CA TRP A 343 -8.43 3.70 16.47
C TRP A 343 -7.69 4.83 17.16
N GLY A 344 -8.42 5.68 17.88
CA GLY A 344 -7.86 6.80 18.61
C GLY A 344 -8.86 7.40 19.58
N TYR A 345 -8.40 8.36 20.36
CA TYR A 345 -9.23 9.07 21.34
C TYR A 345 -10.03 10.21 20.69
N GLU A 346 -11.18 10.52 21.25
CA GLU A 346 -11.89 11.76 20.93
C GLU A 346 -11.33 12.90 21.77
N THR A 347 -10.92 13.98 21.10
CA THR A 347 -10.44 15.20 21.77
C THR A 347 -11.61 16.12 22.09
N VAL A 348 -11.70 16.57 23.32
CA VAL A 348 -12.60 17.67 23.75
C VAL A 348 -11.99 19.02 23.35
N GLY A 349 -10.71 19.22 23.68
CA GLY A 349 -9.97 20.44 23.38
C GLY A 349 -8.57 20.45 24.00
N ILE A 350 -7.89 21.59 23.90
CA ILE A 350 -6.69 21.92 24.67
C ILE A 350 -7.17 22.78 25.84
N ALA A 351 -6.82 22.39 27.07
CA ALA A 351 -7.19 23.18 28.25
C ALA A 351 -6.51 24.56 28.20
N LYS A 352 -7.28 25.64 28.31
CA LYS A 352 -6.75 27.01 28.20
C LYS A 352 -6.15 27.49 29.53
N THR A 353 -6.62 26.93 30.65
CA THR A 353 -6.14 27.26 32.01
C THR A 353 -6.00 25.98 32.84
N ASP A 354 -5.23 26.07 33.92
CA ASP A 354 -5.13 24.97 34.89
C ASP A 354 -6.49 24.65 35.51
N ALA A 355 -7.31 25.67 35.81
CA ALA A 355 -8.65 25.50 36.35
C ALA A 355 -9.57 24.74 35.39
N GLU A 356 -9.45 24.94 34.08
CA GLU A 356 -10.20 24.18 33.06
C GLU A 356 -9.77 22.70 33.04
N MET A 357 -8.46 22.44 33.11
CA MET A 357 -7.95 21.07 33.20
C MET A 357 -8.39 20.39 34.49
N GLU A 358 -8.30 21.10 35.64
CA GLU A 358 -8.76 20.59 36.93
C GLU A 358 -10.26 20.25 36.89
N ALA A 359 -11.09 21.13 36.35
CA ALA A 359 -12.53 20.89 36.17
C ALA A 359 -12.80 19.67 35.27
N HIS A 360 -12.05 19.53 34.18
CA HIS A 360 -12.13 18.35 33.31
C HIS A 360 -11.77 17.07 34.06
N LEU A 361 -10.64 17.06 34.79
CA LEU A 361 -10.23 15.89 35.58
C LEU A 361 -11.21 15.59 36.74
N ALA A 362 -11.79 16.60 37.35
CA ALA A 362 -12.83 16.44 38.39
C ALA A 362 -14.12 15.82 37.83
N SER A 363 -14.43 16.01 36.54
CA SER A 363 -15.55 15.35 35.88
C SER A 363 -15.31 13.86 35.63
N LEU A 364 -14.09 13.36 35.87
CA LEU A 364 -13.64 11.98 35.66
C LEU A 364 -13.23 11.35 37.01
N PRO A 365 -14.18 11.02 37.91
CA PRO A 365 -13.91 10.72 39.31
C PRO A 365 -13.12 9.41 39.54
N ASN A 366 -13.02 8.52 38.57
CA ASN A 366 -12.42 7.20 38.73
C ASN A 366 -10.96 7.13 38.21
N GLY A 367 -10.26 8.27 38.12
CA GLY A 367 -8.86 8.29 37.78
C GLY A 367 -8.44 9.30 36.71
N GLY A 368 -9.38 10.08 36.17
CA GLY A 368 -9.08 11.11 35.19
C GLY A 368 -8.39 10.55 33.93
N GLN A 369 -7.34 11.22 33.50
CA GLN A 369 -6.50 10.81 32.38
C GLN A 369 -5.17 10.16 32.83
N SER A 370 -5.10 9.64 34.07
CA SER A 370 -3.85 9.16 34.66
C SER A 370 -3.20 7.97 33.93
N GLN A 371 -3.97 7.17 33.23
CA GLN A 371 -3.45 6.06 32.42
C GLN A 371 -2.69 6.53 31.16
N LEU A 372 -2.96 7.75 30.69
CA LEU A 372 -2.30 8.32 29.52
C LEU A 372 -1.06 9.14 29.87
N GLY A 373 -0.93 9.56 31.13
CA GLY A 373 0.18 10.36 31.63
C GLY A 373 -0.13 11.02 32.96
N SER A 374 0.81 11.83 33.43
CA SER A 374 0.67 12.60 34.68
C SER A 374 0.84 14.10 34.42
N LYS A 375 0.79 14.92 35.51
CA LYS A 375 1.04 16.36 35.47
C LYS A 375 0.22 17.13 34.43
N TRP A 376 -1.07 16.81 34.35
CA TRP A 376 -2.01 17.48 33.47
C TRP A 376 -2.20 18.94 33.89
N ALA A 377 -2.14 19.87 32.93
CA ALA A 377 -2.19 21.30 33.17
C ALA A 377 -2.68 22.05 31.91
N ALA A 378 -2.76 23.37 31.99
CA ALA A 378 -3.03 24.22 30.83
C ALA A 378 -2.13 23.86 29.62
N GLY A 379 -2.70 23.82 28.45
CA GLY A 379 -2.03 23.43 27.22
C GLY A 379 -2.00 21.93 26.93
N ASP A 380 -2.47 21.07 27.82
CA ASP A 380 -2.62 19.64 27.57
C ASP A 380 -3.98 19.32 26.93
N ILE A 381 -4.03 18.19 26.25
CA ILE A 381 -5.25 17.68 25.59
C ILE A 381 -6.22 17.13 26.63
N MET A 382 -7.48 17.54 26.54
CA MET A 382 -8.62 16.93 27.24
C MET A 382 -9.24 15.86 26.34
N TYR A 383 -9.28 14.62 26.82
CA TYR A 383 -9.88 13.51 26.12
C TYR A 383 -11.30 13.23 26.66
N LYS A 384 -12.16 12.72 25.78
CA LYS A 384 -13.55 12.43 26.10
C LYS A 384 -13.71 11.02 26.65
N ASP A 385 -14.37 10.91 27.79
CA ASP A 385 -14.87 9.64 28.33
C ASP A 385 -16.03 9.15 27.43
N LEU A 386 -15.81 8.05 26.74
CA LEU A 386 -16.77 7.48 25.78
C LEU A 386 -17.63 6.38 26.40
N ASN A 387 -17.10 5.65 27.38
CA ASN A 387 -17.79 4.55 28.02
C ASN A 387 -18.49 4.98 29.33
N GLY A 388 -18.22 6.18 29.83
CA GLY A 388 -18.83 6.76 31.02
C GLY A 388 -18.32 6.18 32.34
N ASP A 389 -17.11 5.60 32.36
CA ASP A 389 -16.53 4.97 33.54
C ASP A 389 -15.76 5.93 34.45
N GLY A 390 -15.66 7.20 34.06
CA GLY A 390 -15.01 8.27 34.84
C GLY A 390 -13.49 8.26 34.82
N LYS A 391 -12.88 7.63 33.82
CA LYS A 391 -11.44 7.66 33.53
C LYS A 391 -11.22 7.54 32.02
N ILE A 392 -10.05 7.98 31.55
CA ILE A 392 -9.67 7.79 30.13
C ILE A 392 -8.69 6.63 30.02
N SER A 393 -9.05 5.63 29.22
CA SER A 393 -8.28 4.40 29.06
C SER A 393 -8.32 3.84 27.64
N SER A 394 -7.40 2.95 27.30
CA SER A 394 -7.43 2.17 26.05
C SER A 394 -8.23 0.87 26.17
N GLY A 395 -8.90 0.65 27.30
CA GLY A 395 -9.51 -0.63 27.64
C GLY A 395 -8.48 -1.74 27.85
N ASP A 396 -8.93 -2.98 27.77
CA ASP A 396 -8.09 -4.18 27.92
C ASP A 396 -7.39 -4.61 26.63
N GLY A 397 -7.59 -3.89 25.54
CA GLY A 397 -7.02 -4.22 24.21
C GLY A 397 -7.87 -5.16 23.39
N THR A 398 -9.05 -5.54 23.89
CA THR A 398 -10.02 -6.39 23.17
C THR A 398 -11.13 -5.57 22.50
N LEU A 399 -11.95 -6.22 21.69
CA LEU A 399 -13.15 -5.63 21.10
C LEU A 399 -14.31 -5.56 22.10
N ASN A 400 -14.22 -6.26 23.24
CA ASN A 400 -15.21 -6.25 24.30
C ASN A 400 -15.04 -5.02 25.23
N ASP A 401 -13.81 -4.57 25.38
CA ASP A 401 -13.48 -3.37 26.13
C ASP A 401 -12.54 -2.48 25.34
N LEU A 402 -13.13 -1.50 24.69
CA LEU A 402 -12.41 -0.49 23.90
C LEU A 402 -11.91 0.68 24.76
N GLY A 403 -12.30 0.75 26.04
CA GLY A 403 -12.13 1.94 26.84
C GLY A 403 -12.74 3.15 26.13
N ASP A 404 -11.93 4.23 25.97
CA ASP A 404 -12.33 5.46 25.28
C ASP A 404 -11.84 5.56 23.85
N LEU A 405 -11.48 4.43 23.25
CA LEU A 405 -11.08 4.40 21.86
C LEU A 405 -12.28 4.23 20.94
N LYS A 406 -12.27 4.99 19.86
CA LYS A 406 -13.18 4.84 18.72
C LYS A 406 -12.43 4.89 17.41
N VAL A 407 -13.09 4.54 16.32
CA VAL A 407 -12.55 4.76 14.98
C VAL A 407 -12.58 6.27 14.70
N VAL A 408 -11.41 6.91 14.67
CA VAL A 408 -11.26 8.35 14.43
C VAL A 408 -10.95 8.67 12.97
N ALA A 409 -10.46 7.69 12.19
CA ALA A 409 -10.08 7.91 10.80
C ALA A 409 -10.24 6.64 9.97
N ASN A 410 -10.39 6.82 8.65
CA ASN A 410 -10.21 5.78 7.65
C ASN A 410 -9.23 6.25 6.58
N THR A 411 -8.07 5.60 6.50
CA THR A 411 -6.98 5.98 5.61
C THR A 411 -7.13 5.45 4.18
N GLN A 412 -8.18 4.68 3.88
CA GLN A 412 -8.44 4.20 2.52
C GLN A 412 -8.71 5.34 1.55
N LEU A 413 -8.21 5.17 0.32
CA LEU A 413 -8.49 6.07 -0.79
C LEU A 413 -9.87 5.76 -1.35
N ARG A 414 -10.85 6.64 -1.09
CA ARG A 414 -12.24 6.49 -1.52
C ARG A 414 -12.55 7.47 -2.64
N PHE A 415 -13.42 7.04 -3.57
CA PHE A 415 -13.83 7.86 -4.70
C PHE A 415 -12.64 8.38 -5.50
N LYS A 416 -11.83 7.44 -6.02
CA LYS A 416 -10.70 7.75 -6.92
C LYS A 416 -11.28 8.18 -8.26
N TYR A 417 -10.91 9.37 -8.74
CA TYR A 417 -11.44 9.90 -9.99
C TYR A 417 -10.36 10.48 -10.90
N GLY A 418 -10.66 10.48 -12.18
CA GLY A 418 -9.85 11.12 -13.21
C GLY A 418 -10.72 11.86 -14.20
N LEU A 419 -10.26 13.04 -14.63
CA LEU A 419 -10.90 13.84 -15.67
C LEU A 419 -9.87 14.16 -16.74
N THR A 420 -10.14 13.72 -17.97
CA THR A 420 -9.34 14.06 -19.14
C THR A 420 -10.13 15.02 -20.01
N LEU A 421 -9.49 16.11 -20.39
CA LEU A 421 -9.99 17.09 -21.35
C LEU A 421 -9.05 17.08 -22.55
N ASP A 422 -9.59 16.94 -23.75
CA ASP A 422 -8.85 17.03 -24.99
C ASP A 422 -9.55 17.92 -26.00
N ALA A 423 -8.78 18.66 -26.78
CA ALA A 423 -9.29 19.50 -27.84
C ALA A 423 -8.27 19.58 -28.98
N SER A 424 -8.78 19.75 -30.22
CA SER A 424 -7.93 20.04 -31.36
C SER A 424 -8.61 21.00 -32.32
N TRP A 425 -7.84 21.97 -32.85
CA TRP A 425 -8.33 22.96 -33.77
C TRP A 425 -7.22 23.48 -34.69
N LYS A 426 -7.38 23.30 -36.01
CA LYS A 426 -6.48 23.83 -37.05
C LYS A 426 -4.98 23.66 -36.76
N GLY A 427 -4.58 22.48 -36.35
CA GLY A 427 -3.20 22.13 -36.02
C GLY A 427 -2.83 22.32 -34.55
N PHE A 428 -3.60 23.07 -33.77
CA PHE A 428 -3.46 23.08 -32.32
C PHE A 428 -4.04 21.83 -31.69
N ASP A 429 -3.40 21.31 -30.66
CA ASP A 429 -3.91 20.25 -29.81
C ASP A 429 -3.68 20.61 -28.35
N PHE A 430 -4.66 20.27 -27.52
CA PHE A 430 -4.68 20.51 -26.10
C PHE A 430 -5.07 19.23 -25.38
N SER A 431 -4.38 18.90 -24.29
CA SER A 431 -4.76 17.82 -23.39
C SER A 431 -4.49 18.22 -21.95
N ALA A 432 -5.44 17.96 -21.06
CA ALA A 432 -5.29 18.14 -19.63
C ALA A 432 -5.84 16.91 -18.91
N PHE A 433 -5.07 16.39 -17.94
CA PHE A 433 -5.48 15.27 -17.10
C PHE A 433 -5.45 15.66 -15.63
N PHE A 434 -6.61 15.54 -15.00
CA PHE A 434 -6.79 15.72 -13.57
C PHE A 434 -6.98 14.35 -12.90
N GLN A 435 -6.37 14.17 -11.74
CA GLN A 435 -6.52 13.00 -10.89
C GLN A 435 -6.84 13.45 -9.47
N GLY A 436 -7.73 12.73 -8.81
CA GLY A 436 -8.07 13.05 -7.43
C GLY A 436 -8.61 11.89 -6.63
N VAL A 437 -8.78 12.16 -5.36
CA VAL A 437 -9.37 11.28 -4.34
C VAL A 437 -10.43 12.09 -3.61
N GLY A 438 -11.66 11.61 -3.61
CA GLY A 438 -12.79 12.35 -3.04
C GLY A 438 -12.89 12.27 -1.53
N LYS A 439 -12.32 11.20 -0.91
CA LYS A 439 -12.28 11.03 0.53
C LYS A 439 -11.08 10.20 0.97
N ARG A 440 -10.34 10.72 1.93
CA ARG A 440 -9.26 10.05 2.64
C ARG A 440 -9.03 10.78 3.96
N ASP A 441 -8.89 10.05 5.06
CA ASP A 441 -8.38 10.62 6.29
C ASP A 441 -6.87 10.36 6.38
N VAL A 442 -6.13 11.34 6.87
CA VAL A 442 -4.69 11.25 7.11
C VAL A 442 -4.44 11.48 8.58
N VAL A 443 -3.87 10.48 9.24
CA VAL A 443 -3.36 10.61 10.59
C VAL A 443 -1.92 11.06 10.49
N VAL A 444 -1.68 12.31 10.85
CA VAL A 444 -0.35 12.90 10.80
C VAL A 444 0.39 12.67 12.11
N GLY A 445 1.70 12.52 12.03
CA GLY A 445 2.55 12.24 13.18
C GLY A 445 4.03 12.35 12.84
N GLY A 446 4.86 11.91 13.78
CA GLY A 446 6.31 11.93 13.62
C GLY A 446 6.95 13.31 13.87
N PRO A 447 8.29 13.42 13.76
CA PRO A 447 9.06 14.61 14.13
C PRO A 447 8.67 15.86 13.34
N TYR A 448 8.35 15.71 12.07
CA TYR A 448 7.97 16.84 11.21
C TYR A 448 6.61 17.46 11.58
N PHE A 449 5.72 16.68 12.17
CA PHE A 449 4.41 17.16 12.58
C PHE A 449 4.42 17.64 14.03
N TRP A 450 5.03 16.89 14.94
CA TRP A 450 5.01 17.20 16.38
C TRP A 450 6.14 18.14 16.82
N GLY A 451 7.17 18.32 15.97
CA GLY A 451 8.33 19.14 16.32
C GLY A 451 9.04 18.65 17.58
N ALA A 452 9.23 19.53 18.52
CA ALA A 452 9.82 19.21 19.81
C ALA A 452 8.88 18.39 20.74
N ASN A 453 7.58 18.37 20.43
CA ASN A 453 6.60 17.57 21.16
C ASN A 453 6.70 16.09 20.74
N GLY A 454 6.79 15.19 21.66
CA GLY A 454 6.76 13.77 21.36
C GLY A 454 8.07 13.18 20.83
N GLN A 455 9.19 13.91 20.78
CA GLN A 455 10.49 13.42 20.36
C GLN A 455 11.56 13.63 21.43
N GLY A 456 12.61 12.78 21.40
CA GLY A 456 13.79 13.00 22.23
C GLY A 456 14.53 14.29 21.83
N MET A 457 15.30 14.87 22.74
CA MET A 457 16.02 16.15 22.53
C MET A 457 16.88 16.18 21.26
N TRP A 458 17.42 15.05 20.84
CA TRP A 458 18.31 14.93 19.66
C TRP A 458 17.60 15.08 18.32
N GLN A 459 16.29 14.83 18.29
CA GLN A 459 15.49 14.76 17.07
C GLN A 459 14.44 15.87 17.03
N ALA A 460 14.41 16.71 18.05
CA ALA A 460 13.48 17.82 18.12
C ALA A 460 13.87 18.91 17.11
N ALA A 461 13.02 19.11 16.13
CA ALA A 461 13.13 20.21 15.17
C ALA A 461 11.92 21.11 15.29
N ALA A 462 12.12 22.43 15.25
CA ALA A 462 11.04 23.40 15.20
C ALA A 462 10.97 24.02 13.80
N PHE A 463 9.79 23.97 13.21
CA PHE A 463 9.46 24.66 11.97
C PHE A 463 8.55 25.84 12.27
N LYS A 464 8.37 26.74 11.32
CA LYS A 464 7.52 27.92 11.48
C LYS A 464 6.10 27.56 11.97
N ASP A 465 5.52 26.49 11.44
CA ASP A 465 4.16 26.07 11.79
C ASP A 465 4.05 25.60 13.26
N HIS A 466 5.14 25.09 13.85
CA HIS A 466 5.16 24.71 15.27
C HIS A 466 5.11 25.91 16.22
N MET A 467 5.27 27.14 15.72
CA MET A 467 5.10 28.35 16.53
C MET A 467 3.65 28.54 16.99
N ASP A 468 2.68 27.85 16.38
CA ASP A 468 1.29 27.78 16.84
C ASP A 468 1.10 26.74 17.97
N TYR A 469 2.02 26.72 18.93
CA TYR A 469 1.92 25.92 20.15
C TYR A 469 1.26 26.73 21.28
N PHE A 470 0.65 26.03 22.24
CA PHE A 470 0.00 26.64 23.39
C PHE A 470 0.99 27.42 24.25
N ARG A 471 0.63 28.67 24.56
CA ARG A 471 1.29 29.58 25.54
C ARG A 471 0.22 30.23 26.42
N PRO A 472 0.33 30.13 27.74
CA PRO A 472 -0.67 30.70 28.67
C PRO A 472 -0.70 32.24 28.60
N GLU A 473 -1.75 32.84 29.17
CA GLU A 473 -1.93 34.31 29.20
C GLU A 473 -0.82 35.04 29.93
N ASP A 474 -0.25 34.42 30.98
CA ASP A 474 0.81 34.94 31.81
C ASP A 474 2.22 34.56 31.35
N THR A 475 2.35 34.13 30.08
CA THR A 475 3.62 33.67 29.54
C THR A 475 4.69 34.78 29.50
N GLU A 476 5.92 34.44 29.87
CA GLU A 476 7.10 35.30 29.67
C GLU A 476 7.72 35.14 28.27
N SER A 477 7.11 34.35 27.40
CA SER A 477 7.60 34.11 26.03
C SER A 477 7.61 35.39 25.22
N VAL A 478 8.71 35.63 24.51
CA VAL A 478 8.84 36.75 23.53
C VAL A 478 7.79 36.74 22.43
N PHE A 479 7.12 35.60 22.21
CA PHE A 479 6.06 35.42 21.22
C PHE A 479 4.66 35.75 21.76
N GLY A 480 4.54 36.12 23.03
CA GLY A 480 3.27 36.40 23.69
C GLY A 480 2.38 35.17 23.90
N PRO A 481 1.19 35.34 24.47
CA PRO A 481 0.23 34.25 24.75
C PRO A 481 -0.36 33.67 23.43
N ASN A 482 -0.76 32.41 23.49
CA ASN A 482 -1.47 31.70 22.43
C ASN A 482 -2.33 30.59 23.04
N VAL A 483 -3.48 30.95 23.59
CA VAL A 483 -4.38 30.00 24.27
C VAL A 483 -5.29 29.23 23.31
N ASP A 484 -5.47 29.72 22.11
CA ASP A 484 -6.25 29.07 21.02
C ASP A 484 -5.36 28.30 20.04
N ALA A 485 -4.23 27.80 20.51
CA ALA A 485 -3.20 27.15 19.73
C ALA A 485 -3.70 25.89 18.98
N TYR A 486 -3.10 25.63 17.84
CA TYR A 486 -3.28 24.36 17.10
C TYR A 486 -2.59 23.20 17.81
N TYR A 487 -1.32 23.40 18.24
CA TYR A 487 -0.53 22.39 18.95
C TYR A 487 -0.65 22.54 20.49
N PRO A 488 -0.57 21.44 21.25
CA PRO A 488 -0.55 21.50 22.70
C PRO A 488 0.73 22.19 23.21
N ARG A 489 0.83 22.37 24.50
CA ARG A 489 2.08 22.86 25.11
C ARG A 489 3.24 21.93 24.78
N VAL A 490 4.43 22.50 24.63
CA VAL A 490 5.63 21.75 24.29
C VAL A 490 6.16 21.00 25.51
N ILE A 491 6.27 19.67 25.40
CA ILE A 491 6.87 18.80 26.41
C ILE A 491 7.97 18.00 25.74
N PHE A 492 9.20 18.23 26.14
CA PHE A 492 10.35 17.46 25.68
C PHE A 492 10.34 16.04 26.26
N GLY A 493 10.88 15.08 25.54
CA GLY A 493 11.03 13.71 26.03
C GLY A 493 9.94 12.75 25.55
N GLY A 494 9.73 12.66 24.24
CA GLY A 494 8.70 11.88 23.57
C GLY A 494 8.62 10.38 23.84
N GLY A 495 9.56 9.82 24.61
CA GLY A 495 9.46 8.45 25.10
C GLY A 495 8.96 8.35 26.54
N SER A 496 8.75 9.49 27.21
CA SER A 496 8.19 9.51 28.56
C SER A 496 6.67 9.56 28.52
N SER A 497 6.03 9.10 29.60
CA SER A 497 4.58 9.21 29.79
C SER A 497 4.07 10.65 29.73
N GLU A 498 4.94 11.62 29.97
CA GLU A 498 4.59 13.04 29.89
C GLU A 498 4.60 13.56 28.43
N GLY A 499 5.64 13.25 27.66
CA GLY A 499 5.77 13.74 26.28
C GLY A 499 4.79 13.08 25.32
N GLY A 500 4.44 11.83 25.57
CA GLY A 500 3.55 11.04 24.70
C GLY A 500 2.06 11.35 24.86
N LYS A 501 1.63 11.88 26.01
CA LYS A 501 0.21 12.03 26.36
C LYS A 501 -0.60 12.93 25.43
N ASN A 502 0.03 13.96 24.85
CA ASN A 502 -0.62 14.90 23.94
C ASN A 502 -0.50 14.48 22.47
N THR A 503 0.35 13.50 22.14
CA THR A 503 0.65 13.07 20.77
C THR A 503 0.00 11.75 20.38
N LEU A 504 -0.88 11.23 21.25
CA LEU A 504 -1.67 10.03 20.98
C LEU A 504 -2.53 10.21 19.73
N THR A 505 -2.83 9.10 19.05
CA THR A 505 -3.78 9.12 17.94
C THR A 505 -5.14 9.63 18.43
N GLN A 506 -5.63 10.70 17.83
CA GLN A 506 -6.81 11.42 18.31
C GLN A 506 -7.53 12.18 17.19
N SER A 507 -8.79 12.48 17.42
CA SER A 507 -9.66 13.11 16.43
C SER A 507 -9.23 14.51 15.99
N ARG A 508 -8.58 15.30 16.89
CA ARG A 508 -8.15 16.69 16.62
C ARG A 508 -7.18 16.80 15.45
N TYR A 509 -6.28 15.83 15.28
CA TYR A 509 -5.20 15.90 14.31
C TYR A 509 -5.40 14.97 13.11
N VAL A 510 -6.61 14.43 12.96
CA VAL A 510 -7.01 13.78 11.70
C VAL A 510 -7.25 14.85 10.65
N GLN A 511 -6.56 14.75 9.54
CA GLN A 511 -6.66 15.69 8.44
C GLN A 511 -7.40 15.09 7.26
N ASN A 512 -8.09 15.94 6.49
CA ASN A 512 -8.68 15.55 5.23
C ASN A 512 -7.57 15.47 4.17
N GLY A 513 -7.35 14.27 3.66
CA GLY A 513 -6.39 13.99 2.58
C GLY A 513 -7.05 13.83 1.21
N ALA A 514 -8.28 14.31 1.02
CA ALA A 514 -8.89 14.42 -0.29
C ALA A 514 -8.13 15.46 -1.12
N TYR A 515 -7.99 15.22 -2.41
CA TYR A 515 -7.27 16.16 -3.29
C TYR A 515 -7.74 16.05 -4.73
N ILE A 516 -7.47 17.10 -5.50
CA ILE A 516 -7.49 17.11 -6.97
C ILE A 516 -6.12 17.64 -7.46
N ARG A 517 -5.57 17.02 -8.49
CA ARG A 517 -4.27 17.39 -9.05
C ARG A 517 -4.34 17.51 -10.56
N LEU A 518 -3.82 18.62 -11.12
CA LEU A 518 -3.52 18.72 -12.54
C LEU A 518 -2.24 17.91 -12.81
N LYS A 519 -2.46 16.64 -13.22
CA LYS A 519 -1.43 15.64 -13.36
C LYS A 519 -0.57 15.83 -14.60
N ASN A 520 -1.21 16.20 -15.69
CA ASN A 520 -0.55 16.49 -16.96
C ASN A 520 -1.30 17.59 -17.69
N LEU A 521 -0.56 18.50 -18.30
CA LEU A 521 -1.06 19.52 -19.21
C LEU A 521 -0.15 19.56 -20.43
N GLN A 522 -0.73 19.52 -21.64
CA GLN A 522 0.00 19.62 -22.88
C GLN A 522 -0.71 20.55 -23.85
N LEU A 523 0.07 21.41 -24.51
CA LEU A 523 -0.36 22.22 -25.62
C LEU A 523 0.60 22.03 -26.79
N GLY A 524 0.09 21.60 -27.94
CA GLY A 524 0.87 21.33 -29.13
C GLY A 524 0.38 22.10 -30.33
N TYR A 525 1.26 22.26 -31.32
CA TYR A 525 0.93 22.80 -32.64
C TYR A 525 1.62 21.97 -33.73
N THR A 526 0.84 21.43 -34.64
CA THR A 526 1.33 20.74 -35.83
C THR A 526 1.33 21.69 -36.99
N LEU A 527 2.50 21.95 -37.57
CA LEU A 527 2.64 22.84 -38.71
C LEU A 527 1.94 22.24 -39.94
N PRO A 528 1.27 23.09 -40.77
CA PRO A 528 0.65 22.65 -42.00
C PRO A 528 1.65 21.96 -42.94
N SER A 529 1.24 20.88 -43.58
CA SER A 529 2.09 20.11 -44.50
C SER A 529 2.56 20.93 -45.71
N THR A 530 1.84 21.98 -46.05
CA THR A 530 2.24 22.96 -47.11
C THR A 530 3.50 23.74 -46.75
N ILE A 531 3.82 23.89 -45.44
CA ILE A 531 5.03 24.53 -44.96
C ILE A 531 6.13 23.45 -44.82
N THR A 532 5.84 22.33 -44.15
CA THR A 532 6.86 21.32 -43.79
C THR A 532 7.45 20.62 -45.00
N LYS A 533 6.65 20.40 -46.06
CA LYS A 533 7.11 19.80 -47.33
C LYS A 533 8.20 20.64 -48.02
N LYS A 534 8.23 21.98 -47.81
CA LYS A 534 9.29 22.83 -48.34
C LYS A 534 10.68 22.51 -47.78
N PHE A 535 10.72 21.86 -46.65
CA PHE A 535 11.94 21.41 -45.95
C PHE A 535 12.14 19.91 -46.02
N ALA A 536 11.44 19.18 -46.89
CA ALA A 536 11.43 17.73 -47.00
C ALA A 536 11.02 17.01 -45.70
N VAL A 537 10.22 17.65 -44.85
CA VAL A 537 9.70 17.13 -43.60
C VAL A 537 8.22 16.77 -43.78
N ASN A 538 7.82 15.56 -43.50
CA ASN A 538 6.44 15.09 -43.65
C ASN A 538 5.51 15.69 -42.59
N SER A 539 5.94 15.80 -41.34
CA SER A 539 5.17 16.41 -40.25
C SER A 539 6.15 16.98 -39.21
N LEU A 540 5.82 18.16 -38.73
CA LEU A 540 6.53 18.80 -37.60
C LEU A 540 5.49 19.29 -36.59
N ARG A 541 5.59 18.76 -35.38
CA ARG A 541 4.80 19.15 -34.23
C ARG A 541 5.70 19.70 -33.14
N VAL A 542 5.38 20.86 -32.62
CA VAL A 542 6.03 21.50 -31.46
C VAL A 542 5.03 21.47 -30.31
N TYR A 543 5.47 21.13 -29.12
CA TYR A 543 4.59 21.10 -27.96
C TYR A 543 5.33 21.51 -26.68
N VAL A 544 4.55 21.95 -25.70
CA VAL A 544 4.96 22.19 -24.33
C VAL A 544 4.11 21.32 -23.42
N SER A 545 4.73 20.67 -22.47
CA SER A 545 4.04 19.85 -21.47
C SER A 545 4.56 20.11 -20.07
N GLY A 546 3.70 19.90 -19.08
CA GLY A 546 4.05 19.99 -17.68
C GLY A 546 3.33 18.91 -16.88
N ASP A 547 4.03 18.35 -15.89
CA ASP A 547 3.51 17.32 -15.01
C ASP A 547 3.37 17.83 -13.57
N ASN A 548 2.29 17.42 -12.88
CA ASN A 548 2.01 17.78 -11.49
C ASN A 548 2.03 19.29 -11.23
N LEU A 549 1.46 20.08 -12.14
CA LEU A 549 1.55 21.53 -12.12
C LEU A 549 0.80 22.17 -10.95
N TRP A 550 -0.23 21.52 -10.47
CA TRP A 550 -1.08 22.05 -9.41
C TRP A 550 -1.75 20.93 -8.62
N THR A 551 -1.92 21.15 -7.30
CA THR A 551 -2.69 20.29 -6.38
C THR A 551 -3.50 21.16 -5.46
N GLY A 552 -4.81 20.90 -5.35
CA GLY A 552 -5.74 21.56 -4.46
C GLY A 552 -6.48 20.56 -3.56
#